data_d4aed40de314a17e6275e1bf3e5b2057
#
_entry.id   d4aed40de314a17e6275e1bf3e5b2057
#
_cell.length_a   1.000
_cell.length_b   1.000
_cell.length_c   1.000
_cell.angle_alpha   90.00
_cell.angle_beta   90.00
_cell.angle_gamma   90.00
#
_symmetry.space_group_name_H-M   'P 1'
#
loop_
_entity.id
_entity.type
_entity.pdbx_description
1 polymer ?
#
loop_
_entity_poly.entity_id
_entity_poly.type
_entity_poly.pdbx_seq_one_letter_code
_entity_poly.pdbx_strand_id
1 'polypeptide(L)'
;MKIEKVNGFWVPSNDIHIDDWKSGKPFTQNKCLLKFLDYCKTQNKKFKNVIDIGAWCGTWSKAIEPFTRSVISFEPDKVHFECLQRNCTINCIPRLEAVGSRIGTISLTQDNFTQAKRIDTSGDIKLVTLDSTGYENVDLIKIDVEGYEMEVLKGAGKLLETVQYIMIELNNNSKKYGSSNIEIENYLRSLGFKVLMEHWPDKVFYQT
;
A
#
# COMPACT_ATOMS: atom_id res chain seq x y z
N MET A 1 -14.93 -15.73 5.43
CA MET A 1 -13.83 -16.42 4.74
C MET A 1 -12.89 -16.93 5.81
N LYS A 2 -12.26 -18.09 5.64
CA LYS A 2 -11.32 -18.64 6.66
C LYS A 2 -9.92 -18.09 6.39
N ILE A 3 -9.13 -17.94 7.45
CA ILE A 3 -7.71 -17.61 7.38
C ILE A 3 -6.89 -18.78 7.92
N GLU A 4 -5.69 -18.94 7.45
CA GLU A 4 -4.76 -19.98 7.93
C GLU A 4 -3.34 -19.42 8.06
N LYS A 5 -2.50 -20.10 8.83
CA LYS A 5 -1.10 -19.72 9.01
C LYS A 5 -0.22 -20.60 8.14
N VAL A 6 0.47 -19.97 7.18
CA VAL A 6 1.39 -20.63 6.25
C VAL A 6 2.79 -20.08 6.47
N ASN A 7 3.77 -20.95 6.73
CA ASN A 7 5.17 -20.56 6.96
C ASN A 7 5.35 -19.38 7.94
N GLY A 8 4.51 -19.35 8.99
CA GLY A 8 4.58 -18.31 10.02
C GLY A 8 3.76 -17.06 9.72
N PHE A 9 3.13 -16.93 8.56
CA PHE A 9 2.35 -15.78 8.13
C PHE A 9 0.86 -16.11 7.95
N TRP A 10 -0.04 -15.24 8.41
CA TRP A 10 -1.49 -15.43 8.27
C TRP A 10 -1.96 -14.93 6.92
N VAL A 11 -2.74 -15.74 6.21
CA VAL A 11 -3.28 -15.46 4.87
C VAL A 11 -4.70 -16.01 4.73
N PRO A 12 -5.51 -15.52 3.78
CA PRO A 12 -6.79 -16.15 3.44
C PRO A 12 -6.58 -17.57 2.93
N SER A 13 -7.40 -18.52 3.38
CA SER A 13 -7.27 -19.94 3.01
C SER A 13 -7.58 -20.25 1.55
N ASN A 14 -8.18 -19.30 0.83
CA ASN A 14 -8.52 -19.41 -0.59
C ASN A 14 -7.73 -18.42 -1.47
N ASP A 15 -6.59 -17.92 -0.97
CA ASP A 15 -5.71 -17.08 -1.78
C ASP A 15 -5.14 -17.87 -2.95
N ILE A 16 -5.06 -17.25 -4.13
CA ILE A 16 -4.56 -17.89 -5.36
C ILE A 16 -3.09 -18.32 -5.25
N HIS A 17 -2.32 -17.70 -4.37
CA HIS A 17 -0.91 -18.01 -4.13
C HIS A 17 -0.68 -19.01 -2.98
N ILE A 18 -1.75 -19.55 -2.38
CA ILE A 18 -1.66 -20.36 -1.18
C ILE A 18 -0.75 -21.60 -1.34
N ASP A 19 -0.84 -22.26 -2.50
CA ASP A 19 -0.03 -23.43 -2.79
C ASP A 19 1.44 -23.08 -3.02
N ASP A 20 1.70 -21.92 -3.62
CA ASP A 20 3.05 -21.39 -3.78
C ASP A 20 3.72 -21.17 -2.43
N TRP A 21 3.01 -20.52 -1.52
CA TRP A 21 3.54 -20.27 -0.17
C TRP A 21 3.70 -21.56 0.64
N LYS A 22 2.76 -22.51 0.54
CA LYS A 22 2.88 -23.83 1.16
C LYS A 22 4.10 -24.60 0.63
N SER A 23 4.47 -24.39 -0.63
CA SER A 23 5.68 -24.98 -1.22
C SER A 23 6.99 -24.28 -0.84
N GLY A 24 6.91 -23.20 -0.05
CA GLY A 24 8.07 -22.44 0.44
C GLY A 24 8.46 -21.24 -0.40
N LYS A 25 7.65 -20.84 -1.42
CA LYS A 25 7.91 -19.58 -2.12
C LYS A 25 7.78 -18.38 -1.18
N PRO A 26 8.60 -17.34 -1.33
CA PRO A 26 8.51 -16.15 -0.50
C PRO A 26 7.15 -15.44 -0.68
N PHE A 27 6.60 -14.88 0.41
CA PHE A 27 5.39 -14.04 0.35
C PHE A 27 5.60 -12.76 -0.46
N THR A 28 6.80 -12.22 -0.44
CA THR A 28 7.16 -11.02 -1.19
C THR A 28 8.09 -11.39 -2.33
N GLN A 29 7.59 -11.26 -3.56
CA GLN A 29 8.38 -11.40 -4.79
C GLN A 29 8.58 -10.06 -5.51
N ASN A 30 8.15 -8.96 -4.90
CA ASN A 30 8.23 -7.61 -5.44
C ASN A 30 9.69 -7.18 -5.57
N LYS A 31 10.22 -7.20 -6.80
CA LYS A 31 11.61 -6.86 -7.08
C LYS A 31 11.93 -5.39 -6.84
N CYS A 32 10.95 -4.48 -7.01
CA CYS A 32 11.15 -3.08 -6.72
C CYS A 32 11.33 -2.86 -5.22
N LEU A 33 10.50 -3.50 -4.39
CA LEU A 33 10.65 -3.49 -2.94
C LEU A 33 12.02 -4.02 -2.51
N LEU A 34 12.46 -5.17 -3.02
CA LEU A 34 13.76 -5.75 -2.66
C LEU A 34 14.92 -4.80 -2.99
N LYS A 35 14.90 -4.16 -4.16
CA LYS A 35 15.88 -3.13 -4.52
C LYS A 35 15.82 -1.91 -3.59
N PHE A 36 14.62 -1.48 -3.21
CA PHE A 36 14.45 -0.35 -2.30
C PHE A 36 14.94 -0.67 -0.89
N LEU A 37 14.69 -1.87 -0.38
CA LEU A 37 15.23 -2.31 0.91
C LEU A 37 16.77 -2.38 0.91
N ASP A 38 17.36 -2.86 -0.18
CA ASP A 38 18.83 -2.84 -0.35
C ASP A 38 19.37 -1.41 -0.40
N TYR A 39 18.71 -0.51 -1.14
CA TYR A 39 19.03 0.91 -1.11
C TYR A 39 18.94 1.49 0.31
N CYS A 40 17.85 1.21 1.05
CA CYS A 40 17.71 1.67 2.43
C CYS A 40 18.86 1.16 3.32
N LYS A 41 19.25 -0.09 3.15
CA LYS A 41 20.37 -0.71 3.89
C LYS A 41 21.69 -0.04 3.54
N THR A 42 22.01 0.10 2.26
CA THR A 42 23.28 0.67 1.79
C THR A 42 23.45 2.15 2.14
N GLN A 43 22.33 2.90 2.12
CA GLN A 43 22.30 4.32 2.48
C GLN A 43 22.05 4.57 3.97
N ASN A 44 21.98 3.51 4.78
CA ASN A 44 21.66 3.58 6.22
C ASN A 44 20.39 4.40 6.52
N LYS A 45 19.35 4.25 5.67
CA LYS A 45 18.09 4.99 5.82
C LYS A 45 17.31 4.49 7.02
N LYS A 46 16.72 5.43 7.76
CA LYS A 46 15.78 5.19 8.85
C LYS A 46 14.64 6.18 8.73
N PHE A 47 13.43 5.65 8.74
CA PHE A 47 12.20 6.43 8.66
C PHE A 47 11.58 6.62 10.05
N LYS A 48 10.90 7.73 10.28
CA LYS A 48 10.09 7.95 11.46
C LYS A 48 8.77 7.20 11.31
N ASN A 49 7.96 7.63 10.37
CA ASN A 49 6.67 7.02 10.08
C ASN A 49 6.60 6.63 8.61
N VAL A 50 6.04 5.46 8.37
CA VAL A 50 5.75 4.94 7.04
C VAL A 50 4.26 4.67 6.95
N ILE A 51 3.64 4.97 5.82
CA ILE A 51 2.25 4.62 5.55
C ILE A 51 2.21 3.58 4.43
N ASP A 52 1.51 2.47 4.68
CA ASP A 52 1.25 1.40 3.72
C ASP A 52 -0.25 1.39 3.37
N ILE A 53 -0.60 1.78 2.15
CA ILE A 53 -1.98 1.87 1.68
C ILE A 53 -2.26 0.72 0.72
N GLY A 54 -3.28 -0.07 1.04
CA GLY A 54 -3.50 -1.38 0.44
C GLY A 54 -2.52 -2.40 1.01
N ALA A 55 -2.52 -2.52 2.35
CA ALA A 55 -1.52 -3.32 3.05
C ALA A 55 -1.76 -4.83 2.90
N TRP A 56 -2.93 -5.24 2.38
CA TRP A 56 -3.31 -6.63 2.26
C TRP A 56 -3.08 -7.39 3.58
N CYS A 57 -2.35 -8.49 3.57
CA CYS A 57 -2.01 -9.23 4.79
C CYS A 57 -0.77 -8.71 5.53
N GLY A 58 -0.18 -7.57 5.11
CA GLY A 58 0.96 -6.94 5.77
C GLY A 58 2.34 -7.41 5.31
N THR A 59 2.47 -8.01 4.14
CA THR A 59 3.76 -8.49 3.62
C THR A 59 4.75 -7.34 3.42
N TRP A 60 4.29 -6.25 2.81
CA TRP A 60 5.11 -5.06 2.59
C TRP A 60 5.40 -4.34 3.91
N SER A 61 4.37 -4.16 4.76
CA SER A 61 4.52 -3.55 6.09
C SER A 61 5.61 -4.24 6.90
N LYS A 62 5.60 -5.58 6.92
CA LYS A 62 6.62 -6.37 7.63
C LYS A 62 8.02 -6.23 7.05
N ALA A 63 8.14 -6.11 5.73
CA ALA A 63 9.44 -5.98 5.08
C ALA A 63 10.11 -4.63 5.38
N ILE A 64 9.34 -3.55 5.56
CA ILE A 64 9.87 -2.21 5.85
C ILE A 64 10.13 -1.97 7.35
N GLU A 65 9.53 -2.75 8.25
CA GLU A 65 9.68 -2.59 9.71
C GLU A 65 11.12 -2.39 10.20
N PRO A 66 12.14 -3.11 9.69
CA PRO A 66 13.53 -2.91 10.14
C PRO A 66 14.09 -1.51 9.90
N PHE A 67 13.44 -0.73 9.04
CA PHE A 67 13.90 0.59 8.60
C PHE A 67 13.08 1.74 9.19
N THR A 68 12.03 1.47 9.98
CA THR A 68 11.12 2.51 10.48
C THR A 68 10.79 2.35 11.96
N ARG A 69 10.36 3.45 12.59
CA ARG A 69 9.82 3.41 13.96
C ARG A 69 8.38 2.94 13.99
N SER A 70 7.57 3.31 12.99
CA SER A 70 6.20 2.82 12.89
C SER A 70 5.75 2.67 11.43
N VAL A 71 4.86 1.71 11.19
CA VAL A 71 4.15 1.52 9.93
C VAL A 71 2.66 1.65 10.21
N ILE A 72 2.00 2.61 9.57
CA ILE A 72 0.55 2.75 9.60
C ILE A 72 0.00 2.05 8.35
N SER A 73 -0.77 0.98 8.54
CA SER A 73 -1.16 0.08 7.45
C SER A 73 -2.67 0.09 7.24
N PHE A 74 -3.10 0.63 6.10
CA PHE A 74 -4.51 0.74 5.72
C PHE A 74 -4.92 -0.45 4.84
N GLU A 75 -5.94 -1.18 5.28
CA GLU A 75 -6.52 -2.30 4.54
C GLU A 75 -8.03 -2.31 4.73
N PRO A 76 -8.82 -2.08 3.67
CA PRO A 76 -10.27 -2.00 3.79
C PRO A 76 -10.98 -3.37 3.80
N ASP A 77 -10.38 -4.43 3.30
CA ASP A 77 -11.00 -5.76 3.33
C ASP A 77 -10.89 -6.41 4.70
N LYS A 78 -12.02 -6.80 5.28
CA LYS A 78 -12.09 -7.37 6.65
C LYS A 78 -11.26 -8.64 6.82
N VAL A 79 -11.16 -9.49 5.79
CA VAL A 79 -10.41 -10.77 5.86
C VAL A 79 -8.91 -10.50 5.77
N HIS A 80 -8.49 -9.66 4.83
CA HIS A 80 -7.10 -9.23 4.71
C HIS A 80 -6.66 -8.47 5.95
N PHE A 81 -7.51 -7.59 6.48
CA PHE A 81 -7.26 -6.85 7.71
C PHE A 81 -7.09 -7.78 8.92
N GLU A 82 -7.88 -8.84 9.06
CA GLU A 82 -7.68 -9.83 10.12
C GLU A 82 -6.32 -10.52 10.01
N CYS A 83 -5.88 -10.84 8.78
CA CYS A 83 -4.55 -11.35 8.52
C CYS A 83 -3.47 -10.31 8.88
N LEU A 84 -3.63 -9.07 8.43
CA LEU A 84 -2.75 -7.95 8.74
C LEU A 84 -2.56 -7.78 10.25
N GLN A 85 -3.67 -7.72 11.02
CA GLN A 85 -3.60 -7.60 12.48
C GLN A 85 -2.79 -8.73 13.15
N ARG A 86 -2.93 -9.97 12.66
CA ARG A 86 -2.19 -11.12 13.19
C ARG A 86 -0.73 -11.17 12.77
N ASN A 87 -0.39 -10.54 11.64
CA ASN A 87 0.97 -10.46 11.10
C ASN A 87 1.73 -9.24 11.60
N CYS A 88 1.02 -8.20 12.04
CA CYS A 88 1.60 -6.98 12.59
C CYS A 88 2.48 -7.25 13.81
N THR A 89 3.58 -6.53 13.90
CA THR A 89 4.41 -6.45 15.10
C THR A 89 4.04 -5.22 15.93
N ILE A 90 4.78 -4.97 17.01
CA ILE A 90 4.54 -3.82 17.89
C ILE A 90 4.67 -2.46 17.19
N ASN A 91 5.39 -2.40 16.07
CA ASN A 91 5.62 -1.16 15.32
C ASN A 91 4.57 -0.92 14.21
N CYS A 92 3.69 -1.88 13.96
CA CYS A 92 2.66 -1.78 12.95
C CYS A 92 1.32 -1.35 13.58
N ILE A 93 0.65 -0.39 12.96
CA ILE A 93 -0.64 0.18 13.37
C ILE A 93 -1.65 -0.11 12.26
N PRO A 94 -2.41 -1.22 12.35
CA PRO A 94 -3.38 -1.57 11.32
C PRO A 94 -4.64 -0.70 11.41
N ARG A 95 -5.17 -0.32 10.25
CA ARG A 95 -6.36 0.52 10.08
C ARG A 95 -7.34 -0.16 9.13
N LEU A 96 -8.54 -0.52 9.61
CA LEU A 96 -9.64 -1.03 8.77
C LEU A 96 -10.34 0.14 8.08
N GLU A 97 -9.66 0.75 7.14
CA GLU A 97 -10.12 1.94 6.43
C GLU A 97 -9.58 1.92 5.00
N ALA A 98 -10.35 2.45 4.06
CA ALA A 98 -9.88 2.81 2.74
C ALA A 98 -9.34 4.24 2.73
N VAL A 99 -8.41 4.52 1.83
CA VAL A 99 -7.86 5.85 1.62
C VAL A 99 -8.24 6.35 0.22
N GLY A 100 -8.65 7.62 0.13
CA GLY A 100 -9.01 8.25 -1.14
C GLY A 100 -9.07 9.76 -1.05
N SER A 101 -9.73 10.40 -2.03
CA SER A 101 -9.79 11.87 -2.17
C SER A 101 -10.83 12.56 -1.28
N ARG A 102 -11.69 11.81 -0.59
CA ARG A 102 -12.78 12.34 0.24
C ARG A 102 -13.03 11.49 1.47
N ILE A 103 -13.69 12.06 2.45
CA ILE A 103 -14.20 11.34 3.62
C ILE A 103 -15.60 10.80 3.30
N GLY A 104 -15.89 9.56 3.74
CA GLY A 104 -17.18 8.92 3.52
C GLY A 104 -17.15 7.43 3.81
N THR A 105 -17.95 6.70 3.08
CA THR A 105 -17.97 5.24 3.11
C THR A 105 -17.94 4.66 1.70
N ILE A 106 -17.47 3.42 1.58
CA ILE A 106 -17.40 2.67 0.33
C ILE A 106 -17.81 1.21 0.58
N SER A 107 -18.09 0.49 -0.49
CA SER A 107 -18.08 -0.97 -0.51
C SER A 107 -16.97 -1.48 -1.43
N LEU A 108 -16.52 -2.71 -1.18
CA LEU A 108 -15.61 -3.43 -2.07
C LEU A 108 -16.40 -4.49 -2.82
N THR A 109 -16.40 -4.41 -4.14
CA THR A 109 -16.95 -5.45 -4.99
C THR A 109 -15.82 -6.28 -5.58
N GLN A 110 -15.97 -7.59 -5.52
CA GLN A 110 -14.98 -8.51 -6.08
C GLN A 110 -15.09 -8.51 -7.61
N ASP A 111 -13.99 -8.26 -8.30
CA ASP A 111 -13.91 -8.50 -9.74
C ASP A 111 -13.80 -10.03 -9.98
N ASN A 112 -14.58 -10.58 -10.90
CA ASN A 112 -14.63 -12.04 -11.14
C ASN A 112 -13.32 -12.64 -11.68
N PHE A 113 -12.36 -11.82 -12.07
CA PHE A 113 -11.12 -12.25 -12.73
C PHE A 113 -9.83 -11.89 -11.99
N THR A 114 -9.90 -11.06 -10.96
CA THR A 114 -8.73 -10.67 -10.17
C THR A 114 -9.09 -10.62 -8.68
N GLN A 115 -8.11 -10.74 -7.80
CA GLN A 115 -8.32 -10.49 -6.37
C GLN A 115 -8.53 -8.99 -6.07
N ALA A 116 -8.36 -8.14 -7.09
CA ALA A 116 -8.60 -6.71 -7.01
C ALA A 116 -10.08 -6.43 -6.71
N LYS A 117 -10.32 -5.71 -5.63
CA LYS A 117 -11.67 -5.29 -5.24
C LYS A 117 -11.93 -3.89 -5.73
N ARG A 118 -13.08 -3.69 -6.41
CA ARG A 118 -13.51 -2.37 -6.86
C ARG A 118 -14.12 -1.59 -5.70
N ILE A 119 -13.85 -0.30 -5.68
CA ILE A 119 -14.48 0.65 -4.77
C ILE A 119 -15.82 1.09 -5.39
N ASP A 120 -16.91 0.87 -4.65
CA ASP A 120 -18.22 1.45 -4.93
C ASP A 120 -18.51 2.56 -3.90
N THR A 121 -19.32 3.55 -4.28
CA THR A 121 -19.57 4.76 -3.48
C THR A 121 -20.56 4.57 -2.33
N SER A 122 -21.12 3.38 -2.18
CA SER A 122 -22.07 3.05 -1.11
C SER A 122 -21.63 1.80 -0.36
N GLY A 123 -21.45 1.90 0.96
CA GLY A 123 -21.05 0.75 1.78
C GLY A 123 -20.78 1.12 3.23
N ASP A 124 -20.25 0.16 3.98
CA ASP A 124 -19.96 0.25 5.42
C ASP A 124 -18.46 0.43 5.75
N ILE A 125 -17.59 0.43 4.74
CA ILE A 125 -16.16 0.61 4.91
C ILE A 125 -15.85 2.09 4.95
N LYS A 126 -15.21 2.52 6.03
CA LYS A 126 -14.79 3.92 6.20
C LYS A 126 -13.76 4.32 5.16
N LEU A 127 -14.02 5.44 4.48
CA LEU A 127 -13.11 6.10 3.55
C LEU A 127 -12.58 7.37 4.20
N VAL A 128 -11.27 7.54 4.20
CA VAL A 128 -10.58 8.71 4.74
C VAL A 128 -9.67 9.34 3.70
N THR A 129 -9.34 10.62 3.86
CA THR A 129 -8.19 11.21 3.18
C THR A 129 -6.97 11.10 4.07
N LEU A 130 -5.76 10.95 3.52
CA LEU A 130 -4.56 10.94 4.36
C LEU A 130 -4.43 12.23 5.17
N ASP A 131 -4.77 13.37 4.58
CA ASP A 131 -4.73 14.67 5.26
C ASP A 131 -5.69 14.75 6.45
N SER A 132 -6.80 13.98 6.43
CA SER A 132 -7.76 13.95 7.55
C SER A 132 -7.33 13.05 8.71
N THR A 133 -6.32 12.23 8.53
CA THR A 133 -5.85 11.30 9.56
C THR A 133 -5.01 11.98 10.64
N GLY A 134 -4.47 13.15 10.35
CA GLY A 134 -3.59 13.89 11.27
C GLY A 134 -2.19 13.28 11.44
N TYR A 135 -1.80 12.30 10.62
CA TYR A 135 -0.43 11.78 10.65
C TYR A 135 0.56 12.82 10.14
N GLU A 136 1.65 12.98 10.88
CA GLU A 136 2.72 13.91 10.57
C GLU A 136 4.08 13.20 10.55
N ASN A 137 5.10 13.87 9.99
CA ASN A 137 6.46 13.34 9.90
C ASN A 137 6.50 11.97 9.20
N VAL A 138 5.75 11.84 8.11
CA VAL A 138 5.72 10.66 7.25
C VAL A 138 6.86 10.78 6.25
N ASP A 139 7.77 9.81 6.24
CA ASP A 139 8.94 9.83 5.37
C ASP A 139 8.73 9.01 4.10
N LEU A 140 7.86 8.01 4.15
CA LEU A 140 7.58 7.10 3.04
C LEU A 140 6.10 6.73 3.00
N ILE A 141 5.49 6.79 1.82
CA ILE A 141 4.15 6.26 1.55
C ILE A 141 4.26 5.18 0.49
N LYS A 142 3.70 3.98 0.75
CA LYS A 142 3.44 2.96 -0.27
C LYS A 142 1.97 3.04 -0.67
N ILE A 143 1.69 2.98 -1.97
CA ILE A 143 0.35 3.02 -2.55
C ILE A 143 0.19 1.84 -3.52
N ASP A 144 -0.74 0.94 -3.19
CA ASP A 144 -1.06 -0.22 -4.01
C ASP A 144 -2.53 -0.58 -3.73
N VAL A 145 -3.41 0.05 -4.48
CA VAL A 145 -4.85 0.06 -4.24
C VAL A 145 -5.65 -0.33 -5.48
N GLU A 146 -4.99 -1.07 -6.37
CA GLU A 146 -5.61 -1.73 -7.52
C GLU A 146 -6.35 -0.77 -8.47
N GLY A 147 -5.76 0.42 -8.67
CA GLY A 147 -6.22 1.42 -9.62
C GLY A 147 -6.74 2.72 -8.99
N TYR A 148 -6.90 2.78 -7.67
CA TYR A 148 -7.41 3.98 -6.98
C TYR A 148 -6.29 4.96 -6.56
N GLU A 149 -5.07 4.79 -7.11
CA GLU A 149 -3.84 5.51 -6.72
C GLU A 149 -3.99 7.03 -6.87
N MET A 150 -4.59 7.51 -7.97
CA MET A 150 -4.81 8.94 -8.19
C MET A 150 -5.70 9.56 -7.11
N GLU A 151 -6.75 8.85 -6.69
CA GLU A 151 -7.64 9.34 -5.64
C GLU A 151 -6.96 9.36 -4.27
N VAL A 152 -6.08 8.39 -3.99
CA VAL A 152 -5.23 8.41 -2.78
C VAL A 152 -4.33 9.65 -2.80
N LEU A 153 -3.65 9.91 -3.90
CA LEU A 153 -2.75 11.08 -4.04
C LEU A 153 -3.51 12.41 -3.87
N LYS A 154 -4.71 12.55 -4.45
CA LYS A 154 -5.56 13.74 -4.25
C LYS A 154 -5.93 13.97 -2.78
N GLY A 155 -6.08 12.90 -2.00
CA GLY A 155 -6.39 12.98 -0.57
C GLY A 155 -5.18 13.15 0.36
N ALA A 156 -4.00 13.29 -0.20
CA ALA A 156 -2.72 13.36 0.51
C ALA A 156 -1.98 14.70 0.30
N GLY A 157 -2.66 15.74 -0.17
CA GLY A 157 -2.02 16.97 -0.64
C GLY A 157 -0.99 17.56 0.33
N LYS A 158 -1.34 17.68 1.62
CA LYS A 158 -0.44 18.21 2.65
C LYS A 158 0.74 17.27 2.94
N LEU A 159 0.50 15.96 2.98
CA LEU A 159 1.57 14.99 3.21
C LEU A 159 2.54 14.93 2.02
N LEU A 160 2.04 15.11 0.79
CA LEU A 160 2.88 15.14 -0.41
C LEU A 160 3.86 16.32 -0.44
N GLU A 161 3.60 17.40 0.32
CA GLU A 161 4.55 18.52 0.45
C GLU A 161 5.80 18.15 1.28
N THR A 162 5.72 17.14 2.14
CA THR A 162 6.77 16.82 3.13
C THR A 162 7.32 15.42 3.06
N VAL A 163 6.59 14.47 2.48
CA VAL A 163 7.03 13.07 2.35
C VAL A 163 8.22 12.95 1.40
N GLN A 164 9.24 12.21 1.81
CA GLN A 164 10.47 12.08 1.00
C GLN A 164 10.37 11.01 -0.09
N TYR A 165 9.63 9.92 0.17
CA TYR A 165 9.55 8.79 -0.75
C TYR A 165 8.10 8.35 -0.96
N ILE A 166 7.79 7.98 -2.21
CA ILE A 166 6.53 7.33 -2.57
C ILE A 166 6.87 6.08 -3.37
N MET A 167 6.44 4.91 -2.88
CA MET A 167 6.44 3.68 -3.65
C MET A 167 5.01 3.42 -4.14
N ILE A 168 4.82 3.27 -5.43
CA ILE A 168 3.49 3.16 -6.03
C ILE A 168 3.43 2.07 -7.10
N GLU A 169 2.36 1.26 -7.08
CA GLU A 169 2.07 0.31 -8.14
C GLU A 169 1.30 0.99 -9.29
N LEU A 170 1.78 0.80 -10.52
CA LEU A 170 1.22 1.37 -11.74
C LEU A 170 0.92 0.25 -12.76
N ASN A 171 -0.08 -0.55 -12.46
CA ASN A 171 -0.46 -1.77 -13.22
C ASN A 171 -1.54 -1.55 -14.30
N ASN A 172 -1.86 -0.30 -14.67
CA ASN A 172 -2.93 0.11 -15.58
C ASN A 172 -4.38 -0.09 -15.07
N ASN A 173 -4.59 -0.54 -13.84
CA ASN A 173 -5.93 -0.63 -13.25
C ASN A 173 -6.57 0.74 -13.01
N SER A 174 -5.78 1.81 -12.94
CA SER A 174 -6.22 3.20 -12.77
C SER A 174 -7.20 3.66 -13.87
N LYS A 175 -7.16 3.05 -15.05
CA LYS A 175 -8.15 3.30 -16.14
C LYS A 175 -9.58 3.00 -15.72
N LYS A 176 -9.79 2.07 -14.78
CA LYS A 176 -11.11 1.73 -14.23
C LYS A 176 -11.76 2.90 -13.46
N TYR A 177 -10.92 3.82 -12.99
CA TYR A 177 -11.30 4.99 -12.19
C TYR A 177 -11.04 6.32 -12.90
N GLY A 178 -10.86 6.29 -14.23
CA GLY A 178 -10.75 7.49 -15.06
C GLY A 178 -9.40 8.18 -15.01
N SER A 179 -8.32 7.47 -14.60
CA SER A 179 -6.95 7.97 -14.66
C SER A 179 -6.04 7.01 -15.41
N SER A 180 -4.78 7.39 -15.58
CA SER A 180 -3.76 6.56 -16.24
C SER A 180 -2.43 6.63 -15.47
N ASN A 181 -1.57 5.63 -15.67
CA ASN A 181 -0.22 5.64 -15.11
C ASN A 181 0.56 6.90 -15.45
N ILE A 182 0.41 7.40 -16.70
CA ILE A 182 1.09 8.60 -17.18
C ILE A 182 0.59 9.85 -16.43
N GLU A 183 -0.72 9.98 -16.20
CA GLU A 183 -1.29 11.08 -15.43
C GLU A 183 -0.83 11.05 -13.98
N ILE A 184 -0.76 9.88 -13.36
CA ILE A 184 -0.23 9.71 -12.00
C ILE A 184 1.24 10.12 -11.92
N GLU A 185 2.07 9.66 -12.86
CA GLU A 185 3.49 10.06 -12.93
C GLU A 185 3.66 11.57 -13.14
N ASN A 186 2.88 12.16 -14.07
CA ASN A 186 2.92 13.59 -14.33
C ASN A 186 2.48 14.40 -13.11
N TYR A 187 1.47 13.93 -12.39
CA TYR A 187 1.04 14.56 -11.14
C TYR A 187 2.16 14.55 -10.08
N LEU A 188 2.81 13.43 -9.84
CA LEU A 188 3.95 13.36 -8.90
C LEU A 188 5.13 14.24 -9.36
N ARG A 189 5.44 14.25 -10.66
CA ARG A 189 6.50 15.11 -11.21
C ARG A 189 6.16 16.60 -11.07
N SER A 190 4.90 16.99 -11.22
CA SER A 190 4.46 18.39 -11.02
C SER A 190 4.63 18.87 -9.57
N LEU A 191 4.64 17.93 -8.61
CA LEU A 191 4.92 18.17 -7.20
C LEU A 191 6.43 18.14 -6.85
N GLY A 192 7.30 17.93 -7.85
CA GLY A 192 8.75 17.91 -7.65
C GLY A 192 9.37 16.52 -7.45
N PHE A 193 8.58 15.48 -7.45
CA PHE A 193 9.10 14.11 -7.31
C PHE A 193 9.87 13.67 -8.57
N LYS A 194 10.94 12.92 -8.34
CA LYS A 194 11.77 12.27 -9.36
C LYS A 194 11.74 10.76 -9.16
N VAL A 195 11.89 10.00 -10.24
CA VAL A 195 12.01 8.54 -10.14
C VAL A 195 13.37 8.18 -9.54
N LEU A 196 13.37 7.44 -8.43
CA LEU A 196 14.57 6.87 -7.84
C LEU A 196 14.91 5.52 -8.47
N MET A 197 13.91 4.66 -8.59
CA MET A 197 14.03 3.33 -9.20
C MET A 197 12.66 2.82 -9.65
N GLU A 198 12.70 1.85 -10.55
CA GLU A 198 11.50 1.19 -11.04
C GLU A 198 11.76 -0.29 -11.33
N HIS A 199 10.72 -1.07 -11.18
CA HIS A 199 10.60 -2.42 -11.67
C HIS A 199 9.10 -2.72 -11.84
N TRP A 200 8.67 -2.76 -13.10
CA TRP A 200 7.25 -2.91 -13.42
C TRP A 200 6.56 -4.00 -12.59
N PRO A 201 5.38 -3.74 -12.00
CA PRO A 201 4.57 -2.51 -12.13
C PRO A 201 4.94 -1.37 -11.16
N ASP A 202 5.90 -1.53 -10.26
CA ASP A 202 6.20 -0.60 -9.19
C ASP A 202 7.24 0.44 -9.57
N LYS A 203 7.06 1.65 -9.00
CA LYS A 203 8.02 2.75 -9.04
C LYS A 203 8.22 3.35 -7.66
N VAL A 204 9.45 3.75 -7.39
CA VAL A 204 9.78 4.57 -6.23
C VAL A 204 10.14 5.97 -6.69
N PHE A 205 9.40 6.94 -6.18
CA PHE A 205 9.66 8.36 -6.37
C PHE A 205 10.31 8.95 -5.11
N TYR A 206 11.07 10.03 -5.29
CA TYR A 206 11.67 10.77 -4.17
C TYR A 206 11.64 12.27 -4.44
N GLN A 207 11.66 13.06 -3.36
CA GLN A 207 11.92 14.49 -3.38
C GLN A 207 12.94 14.86 -2.28
N THR A 208 13.57 16.03 -2.42
CA THR A 208 14.64 16.53 -1.52
C THR A 208 14.13 17.67 -0.64
#